data_e394a88f7e0c6d89bad2793483ad9859
#
_entry.id   e394a88f7e0c6d89bad2793483ad9859
#
_cell.length_a   1.000
_cell.length_b   1.000
_cell.length_c   1.000
_cell.angle_alpha   90.00
_cell.angle_beta   90.00
_cell.angle_gamma   90.00
#
_symmetry.space_group_name_H-M   'P 1'
#
loop_
_entity.id
_entity.type
_entity.pdbx_description
1 polymer ?
#
loop_
_entity_poly.entity_id
_entity_poly.type
_entity_poly.pdbx_seq_one_letter_code
_entity_poly.pdbx_strand_id
1 'polypeptide(L)'
;GHLYGLYGAPKPVPGDLPPSELHEWLGGLSFAMGSNCLHPPTSTKRAYLKNGEVLFHPDIFVGEELPLTMPAGSARFWSGVYAESAPLSDHSYILEELRHTNAFAYHGQHDFLFDLQKAYTVHGTTNIDLPAGVEAIIPIAGTMSDQPLTVTSATNGIQEAYLGKWAFSFFRFSENAVLHSEENIPYAVGTPIRLGHSARRKKVVLNIFVDTLSWMVARPYAETHLPNIMRFFSRGTIFDQQFSTSEYTLPAYPAIETGYYPHHTNIFNLRAGYELPLRMPTIAERMKELGYYCAAPMVCDQGISHGMLRGFDRVIATTWIVRNVLGVDSVIRHLNAFDETDQFLFMLTLDVHPYNAQGFKFDTAVETHLPLSQRIFPNHAKTPSVRLPDLQIYQAQYLEQMRQTDRTLGLLFAYLEENYRDDEYLINLYSDHGTPIFDHAATDKIDVISERSTSATWMMRGAGVPEGTVVHDLTSTVDIYPTLGHLCGFPVNDDIDGRLPAVFGGTPRDAVYSASQYPGQTYK
;
A
#
# COMPACT_ATOMS: atom_id res chain seq x y z
N GLY A 1 12.36 18.98 7.24
CA GLY A 1 11.45 19.99 7.67
C GLY A 1 10.70 19.56 8.89
N HIS A 2 10.53 20.43 9.84
CA HIS A 2 9.71 20.11 10.98
C HIS A 2 8.27 19.94 10.54
N LEU A 3 7.55 19.00 11.12
CA LEU A 3 6.10 18.89 11.06
C LEU A 3 5.40 20.24 11.28
N TYR A 4 6.09 21.16 11.93
CA TYR A 4 5.67 22.54 12.06
C TYR A 4 5.43 23.25 10.72
N GLY A 5 6.14 22.86 9.68
CA GLY A 5 5.84 23.31 8.31
C GLY A 5 4.52 22.81 7.78
N LEU A 6 3.95 21.73 8.35
CA LEU A 6 2.64 21.19 7.96
C LEU A 6 1.49 22.16 8.25
N TYR A 7 1.62 22.89 9.36
CA TYR A 7 0.55 23.70 9.91
C TYR A 7 0.94 25.18 10.08
N GLY A 8 2.20 25.50 9.81
CA GLY A 8 2.76 26.82 10.08
C GLY A 8 2.78 27.76 8.89
N ALA A 9 3.23 28.98 9.14
CA ALA A 9 3.50 29.97 8.13
C ALA A 9 4.51 29.46 7.06
N PRO A 10 4.48 30.00 5.83
CA PRO A 10 5.45 29.67 4.80
C PRO A 10 6.88 29.77 5.32
N LYS A 11 7.70 28.76 5.07
CA LYS A 11 9.12 28.83 5.38
C LYS A 11 9.85 29.65 4.32
N PRO A 12 10.70 30.60 4.71
CA PRO A 12 11.53 31.27 3.73
C PRO A 12 12.46 30.25 3.06
N VAL A 13 12.67 30.42 1.77
CA VAL A 13 13.65 29.65 1.01
C VAL A 13 15.03 30.04 1.52
N PRO A 14 15.93 29.09 1.82
CA PRO A 14 17.32 29.43 2.09
C PRO A 14 17.91 30.22 0.91
N GLY A 15 18.42 31.43 1.19
CA GLY A 15 18.79 32.40 0.14
C GLY A 15 19.95 32.00 -0.78
N ASP A 16 20.67 30.93 -0.43
CA ASP A 16 21.93 30.55 -1.09
C ASP A 16 21.87 29.15 -1.74
N LEU A 17 20.68 28.54 -1.87
CA LEU A 17 20.55 27.22 -2.50
C LEU A 17 20.62 27.34 -4.03
N PRO A 18 21.56 26.63 -4.68
CA PRO A 18 21.57 26.54 -6.14
C PRO A 18 20.31 25.83 -6.65
N PRO A 19 19.87 26.08 -7.89
CA PRO A 19 18.62 25.53 -8.43
C PRO A 19 18.48 23.99 -8.34
N SER A 20 19.60 23.27 -8.47
CA SER A 20 19.62 21.80 -8.34
C SER A 20 19.34 21.33 -6.91
N GLU A 21 19.89 22.01 -5.93
CA GLU A 21 19.68 21.70 -4.51
C GLU A 21 18.29 22.17 -4.03
N LEU A 22 17.76 23.25 -4.64
CA LEU A 22 16.41 23.72 -4.35
C LEU A 22 15.36 22.67 -4.71
N HIS A 23 15.53 22.00 -5.85
CA HIS A 23 14.60 20.94 -6.27
C HIS A 23 14.65 19.75 -5.30
N GLU A 24 15.83 19.32 -4.90
CA GLU A 24 16.02 18.26 -3.91
C GLU A 24 15.44 18.65 -2.54
N TRP A 25 15.64 19.89 -2.13
CA TRP A 25 15.10 20.41 -0.89
C TRP A 25 13.57 20.45 -0.86
N LEU A 26 12.93 20.91 -1.96
CA LEU A 26 11.48 20.89 -2.11
C LEU A 26 10.93 19.46 -2.13
N GLY A 27 11.63 18.54 -2.78
CA GLY A 27 11.29 17.13 -2.80
C GLY A 27 11.36 16.50 -1.41
N GLY A 28 12.42 16.78 -0.67
CA GLY A 28 12.58 16.34 0.72
C GLY A 28 11.50 16.88 1.65
N LEU A 29 11.07 18.12 1.46
CA LEU A 29 9.93 18.69 2.20
C LEU A 29 8.62 18.00 1.83
N SER A 30 8.36 17.82 0.55
CA SER A 30 7.15 17.14 0.08
C SER A 30 7.07 15.72 0.63
N PHE A 31 8.19 14.99 0.62
CA PHE A 31 8.29 13.66 1.20
C PHE A 31 8.02 13.66 2.71
N ALA A 32 8.71 14.52 3.48
CA ALA A 32 8.50 14.61 4.92
C ALA A 32 7.07 14.97 5.31
N MET A 33 6.35 15.62 4.41
CA MET A 33 4.98 16.07 4.61
C MET A 33 3.94 15.07 4.11
N GLY A 34 4.28 14.30 3.08
CA GLY A 34 3.34 13.45 2.37
C GLY A 34 3.33 12.00 2.84
N SER A 35 4.49 11.37 2.85
CA SER A 35 4.56 9.91 2.89
C SER A 35 4.67 9.29 4.28
N ASN A 36 5.12 10.02 5.28
CA ASN A 36 5.41 9.46 6.61
C ASN A 36 4.82 10.24 7.77
N CYS A 37 3.98 11.20 7.50
CA CYS A 37 3.32 11.98 8.53
C CYS A 37 1.86 11.57 8.61
N LEU A 38 1.65 10.34 9.03
CA LEU A 38 0.31 9.80 9.20
C LEU A 38 -0.25 10.28 10.55
N HIS A 39 -1.08 11.28 10.51
CA HIS A 39 -1.90 11.67 11.66
C HIS A 39 -3.24 12.22 11.17
N PRO A 40 -4.30 12.07 11.91
CA PRO A 40 -5.60 12.63 11.57
C PRO A 40 -5.71 14.12 11.89
N PRO A 41 -6.37 14.90 11.05
CA PRO A 41 -6.68 14.58 9.68
C PRO A 41 -5.39 14.45 8.86
N THR A 42 -5.25 13.37 8.13
CA THR A 42 -4.07 13.18 7.31
C THR A 42 -4.26 13.90 6.00
N SER A 43 -3.30 14.75 5.67
CA SER A 43 -3.20 15.34 4.35
C SER A 43 -1.84 15.04 3.77
N THR A 44 -1.80 14.62 2.53
CA THR A 44 -0.56 14.59 1.77
C THR A 44 -0.34 15.99 1.21
N LYS A 45 0.72 16.65 1.63
CA LYS A 45 1.04 18.02 1.20
C LYS A 45 2.27 18.01 0.32
N ARG A 46 2.15 18.66 -0.82
CA ARG A 46 3.25 18.87 -1.73
C ARG A 46 3.79 20.28 -1.58
N ALA A 47 5.08 20.39 -1.34
CA ALA A 47 5.76 21.68 -1.29
C ALA A 47 5.95 22.26 -2.70
N TYR A 48 5.70 23.54 -2.87
CA TYR A 48 5.99 24.28 -4.10
C TYR A 48 6.46 25.69 -3.79
N LEU A 49 7.10 26.33 -4.77
CA LEU A 49 7.64 27.68 -4.62
C LEU A 49 6.72 28.69 -5.31
N LYS A 50 6.36 29.75 -4.59
CA LYS A 50 5.62 30.88 -5.16
C LYS A 50 6.18 32.19 -4.58
N ASN A 51 6.66 33.08 -5.44
CA ASN A 51 7.21 34.39 -5.05
C ASN A 51 8.36 34.31 -4.03
N GLY A 52 9.20 33.27 -4.09
CA GLY A 52 10.32 33.09 -3.16
C GLY A 52 9.93 32.47 -1.81
N GLU A 53 8.67 32.09 -1.63
CA GLU A 53 8.18 31.43 -0.42
C GLU A 53 7.80 29.97 -0.69
N VAL A 54 8.10 29.09 0.26
CA VAL A 54 7.65 27.69 0.21
C VAL A 54 6.23 27.62 0.73
N LEU A 55 5.34 27.18 -0.13
CA LEU A 55 3.94 26.90 0.18
C LEU A 55 3.66 25.42 0.04
N PHE A 56 2.56 24.96 0.64
CA PHE A 56 2.10 23.60 0.51
C PHE A 56 0.72 23.60 -0.13
N HIS A 57 0.50 22.66 -1.06
CA HIS A 57 -0.84 22.42 -1.58
C HIS A 57 -1.80 22.14 -0.42
N PRO A 58 -3.03 22.61 -0.49
CA PRO A 58 -4.03 22.33 0.54
C PRO A 58 -4.29 20.83 0.68
N ASP A 59 -5.05 20.46 1.68
CA ASP A 59 -5.33 19.09 2.11
C ASP A 59 -6.02 18.23 1.04
N ILE A 60 -5.26 17.85 0.04
CA ILE A 60 -5.63 16.91 -1.01
C ILE A 60 -4.62 15.78 -1.02
N PHE A 61 -5.05 14.60 -1.44
CA PHE A 61 -4.11 13.52 -1.73
C PHE A 61 -3.23 13.94 -2.89
N VAL A 62 -1.96 13.63 -2.74
CA VAL A 62 -1.02 13.88 -3.81
C VAL A 62 -1.47 13.11 -5.04
N GLY A 63 -1.55 13.82 -6.17
CA GLY A 63 -2.01 13.24 -7.42
C GLY A 63 -3.50 12.93 -7.52
N GLU A 64 -4.29 13.20 -6.47
CA GLU A 64 -5.73 13.00 -6.51
C GLU A 64 -6.46 14.34 -6.56
N GLU A 65 -7.23 14.57 -7.61
CA GLU A 65 -8.10 15.73 -7.72
C GLU A 65 -9.33 15.54 -6.83
N LEU A 66 -9.79 16.64 -6.23
CA LEU A 66 -11.08 16.64 -5.55
C LEU A 66 -12.18 16.32 -6.55
N PRO A 67 -13.14 15.45 -6.22
CA PRO A 67 -14.28 15.25 -7.09
C PRO A 67 -14.97 16.57 -7.38
N LEU A 68 -15.28 16.81 -8.63
CA LEU A 68 -15.99 18.01 -9.08
C LEU A 68 -17.36 18.20 -8.43
N THR A 69 -17.89 17.14 -7.82
CA THR A 69 -19.20 17.12 -7.14
C THR A 69 -19.14 17.50 -5.66
N MET A 70 -17.97 17.79 -5.12
CA MET A 70 -17.85 18.21 -3.71
C MET A 70 -18.51 19.58 -3.51
N PRO A 71 -19.31 19.76 -2.46
CA PRO A 71 -19.87 21.08 -2.13
C PRO A 71 -18.78 22.13 -1.94
N ALA A 72 -19.03 23.36 -2.38
CA ALA A 72 -18.11 24.48 -2.19
C ALA A 72 -17.80 24.65 -0.69
N GLY A 73 -16.51 24.73 -0.34
CA GLY A 73 -16.05 24.87 1.05
C GLY A 73 -15.81 23.55 1.77
N SER A 74 -16.15 22.40 1.18
CA SER A 74 -15.78 21.11 1.73
C SER A 74 -14.29 20.83 1.51
N ALA A 75 -13.61 20.30 2.52
CA ALA A 75 -12.24 19.83 2.41
C ALA A 75 -12.23 18.29 2.42
N ARG A 76 -11.58 17.69 1.43
CA ARG A 76 -11.34 16.25 1.40
C ARG A 76 -10.12 15.93 2.25
N PHE A 77 -10.23 14.97 3.15
CA PHE A 77 -9.14 14.57 4.01
C PHE A 77 -9.23 13.10 4.38
N TRP A 78 -8.09 12.53 4.78
CA TRP A 78 -8.07 11.25 5.46
C TRP A 78 -8.18 11.51 6.96
N SER A 79 -9.06 10.78 7.61
CA SER A 79 -9.11 10.71 9.06
C SER A 79 -9.01 9.24 9.48
N GLY A 80 -8.75 8.98 10.75
CA GLY A 80 -8.51 7.62 11.15
C GLY A 80 -8.50 7.42 12.66
N VAL A 81 -8.36 6.15 13.01
CA VAL A 81 -8.25 5.67 14.39
C VAL A 81 -6.83 5.20 14.63
N TYR A 82 -6.30 5.52 15.79
CA TYR A 82 -5.03 4.99 16.26
C TYR A 82 -5.30 3.89 17.28
N ALA A 83 -4.66 2.74 17.08
CA ALA A 83 -4.48 1.75 18.12
C ALA A 83 -2.99 1.70 18.49
N GLU A 84 -2.69 1.77 19.74
CA GLU A 84 -1.33 1.93 20.27
C GLU A 84 -1.14 1.14 21.55
N SER A 85 0.09 0.75 21.81
CA SER A 85 0.47 0.06 23.05
C SER A 85 0.50 0.98 24.27
N ALA A 86 0.63 2.29 24.06
CA ALA A 86 0.52 3.30 25.10
C ALA A 86 -0.67 4.22 24.83
N PRO A 87 -1.41 4.67 25.85
CA PRO A 87 -2.57 5.52 25.65
C PRO A 87 -2.18 6.87 25.05
N LEU A 88 -2.70 7.14 23.85
CA LEU A 88 -2.61 8.45 23.22
C LEU A 88 -3.73 9.34 23.73
N SER A 89 -3.38 10.47 24.30
CA SER A 89 -4.35 11.45 24.76
C SER A 89 -4.82 12.39 23.64
N ASP A 90 -3.97 12.64 22.64
CA ASP A 90 -4.28 13.50 21.50
C ASP A 90 -3.26 13.34 20.35
N HIS A 91 -3.44 14.11 19.27
CA HIS A 91 -2.55 14.09 18.11
C HIS A 91 -1.16 14.68 18.36
N SER A 92 -1.03 15.53 19.37
CA SER A 92 0.26 16.17 19.67
C SER A 92 1.31 15.16 20.08
N TYR A 93 0.89 14.06 20.71
CA TYR A 93 1.77 12.97 21.10
C TYR A 93 2.43 12.29 19.89
N ILE A 94 1.67 11.90 18.88
CA ILE A 94 2.25 11.30 17.67
C ILE A 94 3.20 12.27 16.96
N LEU A 95 2.82 13.54 16.87
CA LEU A 95 3.67 14.57 16.29
C LEU A 95 4.97 14.73 17.08
N GLU A 96 4.93 14.59 18.38
CA GLU A 96 6.08 14.68 19.26
C GLU A 96 6.97 13.44 19.12
N GLU A 97 6.41 12.26 19.10
CA GLU A 97 7.14 11.02 18.85
C GLU A 97 7.79 11.00 17.45
N LEU A 98 7.10 11.43 16.43
CA LEU A 98 7.67 11.58 15.09
C LEU A 98 8.83 12.61 15.05
N ARG A 99 8.85 13.60 15.93
CA ARG A 99 9.95 14.55 16.08
C ARG A 99 11.14 13.94 16.81
N HIS A 100 10.89 13.21 17.89
CA HIS A 100 11.94 12.68 18.76
C HIS A 100 12.59 11.43 18.19
N THR A 101 11.83 10.57 17.53
CA THR A 101 12.36 9.30 17.02
C THR A 101 13.00 9.42 15.65
N ASN A 102 12.97 10.63 15.01
CA ASN A 102 13.31 10.68 13.59
C ASN A 102 12.44 9.67 12.85
N ALA A 103 11.28 10.03 12.33
CA ALA A 103 10.18 9.15 11.90
C ALA A 103 10.54 7.87 11.12
N PHE A 104 11.78 7.77 10.70
CA PHE A 104 12.43 6.65 10.03
C PHE A 104 13.35 5.82 10.93
N ALA A 105 13.57 6.24 12.17
CA ALA A 105 14.33 5.45 13.10
C ALA A 105 13.38 4.41 13.72
N TYR A 106 13.35 3.27 13.11
CA TYR A 106 12.60 2.07 13.49
C TYR A 106 13.01 1.58 14.87
N HIS A 107 12.65 2.27 15.89
CA HIS A 107 13.04 1.90 17.24
C HIS A 107 12.05 0.93 17.91
N GLY A 108 11.10 0.39 17.18
CA GLY A 108 10.30 -0.74 17.63
C GLY A 108 9.58 -0.59 18.98
N GLN A 109 9.48 0.63 19.49
CA GLN A 109 8.95 0.88 20.82
C GLN A 109 7.48 1.30 20.81
N HIS A 110 6.95 1.67 19.64
CA HIS A 110 5.57 2.11 19.50
C HIS A 110 4.94 1.46 18.28
N ASP A 111 4.26 0.37 18.50
CA ASP A 111 3.40 -0.23 17.49
C ASP A 111 2.12 0.60 17.42
N PHE A 112 1.87 1.25 16.32
CA PHE A 112 0.59 1.90 16.07
C PHE A 112 -0.07 1.38 14.80
N LEU A 113 -1.38 1.40 14.82
CA LEU A 113 -2.24 1.03 13.71
C LEU A 113 -3.03 2.26 13.28
N PHE A 114 -2.94 2.61 12.01
CA PHE A 114 -3.85 3.56 11.39
C PHE A 114 -4.97 2.83 10.68
N ASP A 115 -6.19 3.30 10.89
CA ASP A 115 -7.35 2.96 10.08
C ASP A 115 -7.87 4.26 9.46
N LEU A 116 -7.37 4.56 8.28
CA LEU A 116 -7.62 5.81 7.58
C LEU A 116 -8.78 5.62 6.61
N GLN A 117 -9.78 6.45 6.73
CA GLN A 117 -10.95 6.46 5.85
C GLN A 117 -10.97 7.75 5.03
N LYS A 118 -11.15 7.62 3.72
CA LYS A 118 -11.35 8.78 2.84
C LYS A 118 -12.70 9.41 3.13
N ALA A 119 -12.68 10.70 3.43
CA ALA A 119 -13.87 11.42 3.90
C ALA A 119 -13.83 12.90 3.50
N TYR A 120 -14.94 13.57 3.65
CA TYR A 120 -15.05 15.02 3.53
C TYR A 120 -15.59 15.62 4.83
N THR A 121 -15.24 16.87 5.07
CA THR A 121 -15.66 17.60 6.27
C THR A 121 -17.04 18.19 6.07
N VAL A 122 -17.89 18.05 7.09
CA VAL A 122 -19.22 18.64 7.16
C VAL A 122 -19.34 19.53 8.40
N HIS A 123 -20.01 20.65 8.27
CA HIS A 123 -20.44 21.53 9.36
C HIS A 123 -21.97 21.55 9.40
N GLY A 124 -22.55 21.40 10.59
CA GLY A 124 -24.00 21.42 10.76
C GLY A 124 -24.71 20.25 10.06
N THR A 125 -25.35 20.50 8.93
CA THR A 125 -26.28 19.55 8.29
C THR A 125 -25.75 19.08 6.94
N THR A 126 -25.91 17.76 6.64
CA THR A 126 -25.72 17.19 5.29
C THR A 126 -26.79 16.14 4.99
N ASN A 127 -27.04 15.92 3.71
CA ASN A 127 -27.98 14.92 3.25
C ASN A 127 -27.25 13.65 2.82
N ILE A 128 -27.85 12.52 3.13
CA ILE A 128 -27.51 11.23 2.56
C ILE A 128 -28.58 10.92 1.51
N ASP A 129 -28.18 10.98 0.25
CA ASP A 129 -29.05 10.70 -0.88
C ASP A 129 -28.71 9.34 -1.47
N LEU A 130 -29.62 8.38 -1.35
CA LEU A 130 -29.49 7.04 -1.90
C LEU A 130 -30.46 6.85 -3.07
N PRO A 131 -30.04 6.25 -4.17
CA PRO A 131 -30.98 5.83 -5.21
C PRO A 131 -32.03 4.85 -4.65
N ALA A 132 -33.22 4.88 -5.19
CA ALA A 132 -34.32 3.99 -4.75
C ALA A 132 -33.89 2.51 -4.78
N GLY A 133 -34.09 1.82 -3.67
CA GLY A 133 -33.74 0.41 -3.49
C GLY A 133 -32.24 0.12 -3.32
N VAL A 134 -31.41 1.15 -3.14
CA VAL A 134 -29.99 1.01 -2.83
C VAL A 134 -29.77 1.14 -1.34
N GLU A 135 -29.08 0.17 -0.76
CA GLU A 135 -28.54 0.27 0.59
C GLU A 135 -27.05 0.61 0.53
N ALA A 136 -26.58 1.34 1.52
CA ALA A 136 -25.17 1.69 1.64
C ALA A 136 -24.72 1.77 3.09
N ILE A 137 -23.44 1.49 3.30
CA ILE A 137 -22.73 1.77 4.55
C ILE A 137 -21.98 3.09 4.36
N ILE A 138 -22.13 4.01 5.32
CA ILE A 138 -21.46 5.32 5.28
C ILE A 138 -20.60 5.46 6.53
N PRO A 139 -19.28 5.60 6.36
CA PRO A 139 -18.37 5.86 7.46
C PRO A 139 -18.55 7.30 7.95
N ILE A 140 -18.72 7.49 9.26
CA ILE A 140 -18.88 8.82 9.87
C ILE A 140 -17.98 8.89 11.11
N ALA A 141 -17.25 9.98 11.27
CA ALA A 141 -16.39 10.22 12.43
C ALA A 141 -16.55 11.63 12.97
N GLY A 142 -16.48 11.78 14.28
CA GLY A 142 -16.41 13.08 14.95
C GLY A 142 -14.98 13.66 14.94
N THR A 143 -14.89 14.94 15.25
CA THR A 143 -13.63 15.64 15.50
C THR A 143 -13.37 15.84 16.99
N MET A 144 -14.34 15.51 17.82
CA MET A 144 -14.23 15.45 19.27
C MET A 144 -14.87 14.18 19.83
N SER A 145 -14.51 13.82 21.05
CA SER A 145 -15.11 12.67 21.75
C SER A 145 -16.57 12.93 22.07
N ASP A 146 -17.37 11.88 21.94
CA ASP A 146 -18.81 11.92 22.25
C ASP A 146 -19.58 13.03 21.51
N GLN A 147 -19.18 13.30 20.27
CA GLN A 147 -19.83 14.32 19.45
C GLN A 147 -21.26 13.89 19.08
N PRO A 148 -22.30 14.66 19.43
CA PRO A 148 -23.67 14.29 19.10
C PRO A 148 -23.90 14.35 17.58
N LEU A 149 -24.59 13.35 17.06
CA LEU A 149 -25.05 13.27 15.68
C LEU A 149 -26.55 12.93 15.69
N THR A 150 -27.36 13.81 15.14
CA THR A 150 -28.75 13.53 14.87
C THR A 150 -28.93 12.99 13.46
N VAL A 151 -29.61 11.87 13.33
CA VAL A 151 -29.95 11.24 12.06
C VAL A 151 -31.46 11.28 11.90
N THR A 152 -31.94 11.92 10.85
CA THR A 152 -33.37 12.00 10.54
C THR A 152 -33.69 11.28 9.26
N SER A 153 -34.59 10.32 9.28
CA SER A 153 -35.06 9.60 8.10
C SER A 153 -36.61 9.47 8.09
N ALA A 154 -37.15 9.12 6.92
CA ALA A 154 -38.61 9.04 6.76
C ALA A 154 -39.23 7.91 7.60
N THR A 155 -38.56 6.74 7.64
CA THR A 155 -39.08 5.55 8.33
C THR A 155 -38.81 5.58 9.84
N ASN A 156 -37.61 6.00 10.25
CA ASN A 156 -37.17 5.88 11.64
C ASN A 156 -37.32 7.20 12.44
N GLY A 157 -37.73 8.29 11.79
CA GLY A 157 -37.81 9.60 12.41
C GLY A 157 -36.45 10.15 12.83
N ILE A 158 -36.39 10.76 14.00
CA ILE A 158 -35.19 11.35 14.57
C ILE A 158 -34.52 10.33 15.49
N GLN A 159 -33.26 10.05 15.23
CA GLN A 159 -32.41 9.19 16.05
C GLN A 159 -31.13 9.95 16.45
N GLU A 160 -30.59 9.63 17.60
CA GLU A 160 -29.36 10.22 18.11
C GLU A 160 -28.25 9.17 18.14
N ALA A 161 -27.06 9.57 17.73
CA ALA A 161 -25.82 8.80 17.82
C ALA A 161 -24.70 9.67 18.39
N TYR A 162 -23.64 9.04 18.85
CA TYR A 162 -22.45 9.74 19.32
C TYR A 162 -21.25 9.28 18.50
N LEU A 163 -20.49 10.24 18.00
CA LEU A 163 -19.30 9.99 17.19
C LEU A 163 -18.05 10.03 18.06
N GLY A 164 -17.14 9.09 17.80
CA GLY A 164 -15.81 9.11 18.40
C GLY A 164 -14.88 10.11 17.69
N LYS A 165 -13.95 10.69 18.44
CA LYS A 165 -12.90 11.56 17.87
C LYS A 165 -12.02 10.75 16.92
N TRP A 166 -12.04 11.10 15.63
CA TRP A 166 -11.29 10.43 14.55
C TRP A 166 -11.53 8.92 14.47
N ALA A 167 -12.63 8.44 15.05
CA ALA A 167 -13.04 7.05 15.03
C ALA A 167 -14.22 6.90 14.08
N PHE A 168 -14.01 6.25 12.94
CA PHE A 168 -15.11 5.99 12.04
C PHE A 168 -16.02 4.91 12.58
N SER A 169 -17.31 5.26 12.68
CA SER A 169 -18.41 4.32 12.82
C SER A 169 -19.06 4.12 11.46
N PHE A 170 -19.46 2.89 11.18
CA PHE A 170 -20.04 2.51 9.89
C PHE A 170 -21.56 2.40 10.06
N PHE A 171 -22.29 3.36 9.48
CA PHE A 171 -23.75 3.42 9.57
C PHE A 171 -24.37 2.85 8.30
N ARG A 172 -25.32 1.91 8.46
CA ARG A 172 -26.09 1.34 7.35
C ARG A 172 -27.34 2.15 7.10
N PHE A 173 -27.54 2.59 5.87
CA PHE A 173 -28.70 3.33 5.40
C PHE A 173 -29.42 2.54 4.30
N SER A 174 -30.73 2.43 4.40
CA SER A 174 -31.62 1.84 3.38
C SER A 174 -32.55 2.87 2.75
N GLU A 175 -32.48 4.12 3.19
CA GLU A 175 -33.28 5.26 2.73
C GLU A 175 -32.47 6.57 2.87
N ASN A 176 -32.98 7.63 2.26
CA ASN A 176 -32.42 8.97 2.42
C ASN A 176 -32.48 9.42 3.87
N ALA A 177 -31.46 10.10 4.32
CA ALA A 177 -31.36 10.62 5.67
C ALA A 177 -30.75 12.01 5.69
N VAL A 178 -31.04 12.75 6.75
CA VAL A 178 -30.39 14.02 7.07
C VAL A 178 -29.52 13.81 8.30
N LEU A 179 -28.25 14.12 8.19
CA LEU A 179 -27.31 14.14 9.30
C LEU A 179 -27.16 15.58 9.80
N HIS A 180 -27.18 15.74 11.12
CA HIS A 180 -26.98 17.05 11.76
C HIS A 180 -26.11 16.92 13.00
N SER A 181 -25.10 17.77 13.11
CA SER A 181 -24.32 17.99 14.33
C SER A 181 -24.21 19.49 14.59
N GLU A 182 -23.63 19.89 15.72
CA GLU A 182 -23.46 21.29 16.05
C GLU A 182 -22.66 22.04 14.98
N GLU A 183 -23.13 23.23 14.58
CA GLU A 183 -22.51 23.97 13.45
C GLU A 183 -21.05 24.34 13.66
N ASN A 184 -20.66 24.53 14.91
CA ASN A 184 -19.27 24.91 15.25
C ASN A 184 -18.32 23.73 15.36
N ILE A 185 -18.81 22.47 15.29
CA ILE A 185 -18.03 21.27 15.47
C ILE A 185 -18.12 20.44 14.19
N PRO A 186 -17.07 20.42 13.36
CA PRO A 186 -17.08 19.65 12.12
C PRO A 186 -17.11 18.13 12.40
N TYR A 187 -17.60 17.37 11.45
CA TYR A 187 -17.52 15.91 11.44
C TYR A 187 -17.13 15.42 10.04
N ALA A 188 -16.64 14.20 9.94
CA ALA A 188 -16.21 13.61 8.71
C ALA A 188 -17.25 12.61 8.21
N VAL A 189 -17.56 12.66 6.92
CA VAL A 189 -18.45 11.73 6.23
C VAL A 189 -17.69 11.07 5.10
N GLY A 190 -17.61 9.74 5.13
CA GLY A 190 -16.93 8.96 4.10
C GLY A 190 -17.78 8.75 2.85
N THR A 191 -17.13 8.21 1.82
CA THR A 191 -17.81 7.81 0.59
C THR A 191 -18.79 6.67 0.88
N PRO A 192 -20.04 6.73 0.38
CA PRO A 192 -21.00 5.64 0.56
C PRO A 192 -20.51 4.32 -0.06
N ILE A 193 -20.50 3.26 0.72
CA ILE A 193 -20.17 1.90 0.31
C ILE A 193 -21.49 1.23 -0.06
N ARG A 194 -21.76 1.10 -1.35
CA ARG A 194 -22.99 0.50 -1.84
C ARG A 194 -23.00 -1.01 -1.60
N LEU A 195 -24.11 -1.50 -1.04
CA LEU A 195 -24.33 -2.93 -0.85
C LEU A 195 -24.92 -3.57 -2.11
N GLY A 196 -24.61 -4.84 -2.28
CA GLY A 196 -25.04 -5.67 -3.41
C GLY A 196 -23.89 -6.03 -4.35
N HIS A 197 -23.95 -7.28 -4.83
CA HIS A 197 -22.98 -7.81 -5.78
C HIS A 197 -23.42 -7.56 -7.22
N SER A 198 -22.44 -7.26 -8.07
CA SER A 198 -22.67 -7.15 -9.51
C SER A 198 -22.36 -8.47 -10.21
N ALA A 199 -23.25 -8.93 -11.08
CA ALA A 199 -22.98 -10.09 -11.93
C ALA A 199 -21.80 -9.93 -12.90
N ARG A 200 -21.31 -8.69 -13.06
CA ARG A 200 -20.17 -8.36 -13.94
C ARG A 200 -18.84 -8.29 -13.22
N ARG A 201 -18.86 -8.37 -11.90
CA ARG A 201 -17.66 -8.24 -11.06
C ARG A 201 -17.44 -9.51 -10.25
N LYS A 202 -16.20 -9.77 -9.92
CA LYS A 202 -15.84 -10.75 -8.89
C LYS A 202 -16.19 -10.15 -7.53
N LYS A 203 -16.61 -10.96 -6.56
CA LYS A 203 -16.88 -10.47 -5.21
C LYS A 203 -15.60 -9.95 -4.54
N VAL A 204 -14.48 -10.63 -4.80
CA VAL A 204 -13.18 -10.28 -4.22
C VAL A 204 -12.10 -10.24 -5.30
N VAL A 205 -11.38 -9.13 -5.39
CA VAL A 205 -10.10 -9.04 -6.08
C VAL A 205 -9.06 -8.65 -5.04
N LEU A 206 -8.05 -9.50 -4.83
CA LEU A 206 -7.03 -9.30 -3.80
C LEU A 206 -5.64 -9.35 -4.40
N ASN A 207 -4.93 -8.24 -4.32
CA ASN A 207 -3.50 -8.13 -4.56
C ASN A 207 -2.74 -8.41 -3.27
N ILE A 208 -1.90 -9.45 -3.27
CA ILE A 208 -1.00 -9.80 -2.16
C ILE A 208 0.42 -9.45 -2.60
N PHE A 209 0.91 -8.34 -2.13
CA PHE A 209 2.26 -7.87 -2.39
C PHE A 209 3.20 -8.37 -1.29
N VAL A 210 4.10 -9.28 -1.63
CA VAL A 210 5.14 -9.82 -0.73
C VAL A 210 6.48 -9.21 -1.11
N ASP A 211 6.86 -8.14 -0.43
CA ASP A 211 8.08 -7.39 -0.71
C ASP A 211 9.32 -8.32 -0.74
N THR A 212 10.14 -8.18 -1.77
CA THR A 212 11.44 -8.89 -1.92
C THR A 212 11.33 -10.43 -2.10
N LEU A 213 10.17 -11.01 -2.34
CA LEU A 213 10.07 -12.45 -2.56
C LEU A 213 10.62 -12.85 -3.95
N SER A 214 11.92 -13.13 -4.02
CA SER A 214 12.60 -13.59 -5.25
C SER A 214 12.16 -15.00 -5.63
N TRP A 215 11.54 -15.17 -6.81
CA TRP A 215 11.15 -16.50 -7.26
C TRP A 215 12.36 -17.40 -7.55
N MET A 216 13.43 -16.86 -8.11
CA MET A 216 14.65 -17.60 -8.36
C MET A 216 15.30 -18.16 -7.09
N VAL A 217 15.19 -17.43 -5.97
CA VAL A 217 15.65 -17.89 -4.65
C VAL A 217 14.63 -18.82 -4.02
N ALA A 218 13.34 -18.52 -4.11
CA ALA A 218 12.27 -19.24 -3.43
C ALA A 218 11.96 -20.60 -4.07
N ARG A 219 12.00 -20.69 -5.40
CA ARG A 219 11.62 -21.88 -6.17
C ARG A 219 12.30 -23.18 -5.71
N PRO A 220 13.62 -23.25 -5.45
CA PRO A 220 14.26 -24.47 -4.94
C PRO A 220 13.74 -24.93 -3.57
N TYR A 221 13.15 -24.04 -2.80
CA TYR A 221 12.60 -24.28 -1.46
C TYR A 221 11.08 -24.31 -1.42
N ALA A 222 10.40 -24.15 -2.57
CA ALA A 222 8.96 -23.92 -2.63
C ALA A 222 8.15 -25.02 -1.92
N GLU A 223 8.47 -26.29 -2.14
CA GLU A 223 7.77 -27.41 -1.50
C GLU A 223 7.94 -27.46 0.02
N THR A 224 9.06 -26.99 0.55
CA THR A 224 9.38 -27.08 1.99
C THR A 224 9.14 -25.79 2.77
N HIS A 225 9.21 -24.63 2.11
CA HIS A 225 9.08 -23.34 2.76
C HIS A 225 7.82 -22.57 2.35
N LEU A 226 7.20 -22.93 1.21
CA LEU A 226 5.98 -22.30 0.69
C LEU A 226 4.84 -23.31 0.40
N PRO A 227 4.64 -24.37 1.20
CA PRO A 227 3.69 -25.44 0.88
C PRO A 227 2.24 -24.95 0.77
N ASN A 228 1.81 -23.96 1.57
CA ASN A 228 0.46 -23.40 1.49
C ASN A 228 0.24 -22.54 0.25
N ILE A 229 1.23 -21.70 -0.08
CA ILE A 229 1.24 -20.87 -1.31
C ILE A 229 1.20 -21.80 -2.52
N MET A 230 2.08 -22.80 -2.59
CA MET A 230 2.13 -23.74 -3.70
C MET A 230 0.84 -24.56 -3.83
N ARG A 231 0.29 -25.07 -2.71
CA ARG A 231 -1.00 -25.77 -2.70
C ARG A 231 -2.12 -24.89 -3.26
N PHE A 232 -2.19 -23.65 -2.84
CA PHE A 232 -3.23 -22.73 -3.28
C PHE A 232 -3.11 -22.40 -4.76
N PHE A 233 -1.94 -21.97 -5.21
CA PHE A 233 -1.71 -21.53 -6.59
C PHE A 233 -1.47 -22.67 -7.59
N SER A 234 -1.30 -23.93 -7.14
CA SER A 234 -1.31 -25.09 -8.04
C SER A 234 -2.64 -25.23 -8.81
N ARG A 235 -3.71 -24.62 -8.31
CA ARG A 235 -5.03 -24.53 -8.98
C ARG A 235 -5.20 -23.24 -9.78
N GLY A 236 -4.13 -22.55 -10.09
CA GLY A 236 -4.11 -21.32 -10.87
C GLY A 236 -2.93 -21.29 -11.84
N THR A 237 -2.33 -20.13 -12.01
CA THR A 237 -1.19 -19.90 -12.91
C THR A 237 0.00 -19.40 -12.12
N ILE A 238 1.18 -19.99 -12.35
CA ILE A 238 2.48 -19.60 -11.79
C ILE A 238 3.36 -19.10 -12.93
N PHE A 239 3.94 -17.91 -12.80
CA PHE A 239 4.86 -17.33 -13.77
C PHE A 239 6.29 -17.60 -13.33
N ASP A 240 6.98 -18.45 -14.09
CA ASP A 240 8.29 -18.99 -13.73
C ASP A 240 9.46 -18.03 -14.05
N GLN A 241 9.23 -17.08 -14.95
CA GLN A 241 10.21 -16.12 -15.47
C GLN A 241 9.72 -14.67 -15.32
N GLN A 242 9.42 -14.26 -14.09
CA GLN A 242 8.97 -12.90 -13.77
C GLN A 242 10.15 -12.04 -13.31
N PHE A 243 10.29 -10.85 -13.90
CA PHE A 243 11.36 -9.91 -13.55
C PHE A 243 10.84 -8.51 -13.24
N SER A 244 11.45 -7.89 -12.25
CA SER A 244 11.18 -6.52 -11.83
C SER A 244 11.82 -5.50 -12.75
N THR A 245 11.25 -4.31 -12.74
CA THR A 245 11.81 -3.13 -13.41
C THR A 245 12.99 -2.50 -12.65
N SER A 246 13.16 -2.87 -11.37
CA SER A 246 14.21 -2.35 -10.49
C SER A 246 14.54 -3.34 -9.38
N GLU A 247 15.65 -3.09 -8.70
CA GLU A 247 16.14 -3.88 -7.56
C GLU A 247 15.56 -3.49 -6.21
N TYR A 248 14.65 -2.49 -6.16
CA TYR A 248 14.00 -2.05 -4.92
C TYR A 248 12.61 -1.43 -5.15
N THR A 249 11.85 -1.31 -4.08
CA THR A 249 10.41 -1.07 -4.08
C THR A 249 9.98 0.23 -4.74
N LEU A 250 10.64 1.36 -4.44
CA LEU A 250 10.15 2.68 -4.84
C LEU A 250 9.93 2.87 -6.35
N PRO A 251 10.84 2.45 -7.25
CA PRO A 251 10.56 2.51 -8.67
C PRO A 251 9.71 1.35 -9.16
N ALA A 252 9.81 0.18 -8.52
CA ALA A 252 9.11 -1.03 -8.96
C ALA A 252 7.61 -0.97 -8.67
N TYR A 253 7.21 -0.46 -7.51
CA TYR A 253 5.81 -0.45 -7.10
C TYR A 253 4.92 0.44 -8.01
N PRO A 254 5.27 1.71 -8.31
CA PRO A 254 4.52 2.50 -9.30
C PRO A 254 4.45 1.86 -10.68
N ALA A 255 5.50 1.14 -11.08
CA ALA A 255 5.53 0.43 -12.35
C ALA A 255 4.51 -0.72 -12.39
N ILE A 256 4.37 -1.47 -11.28
CA ILE A 256 3.33 -2.50 -11.13
C ILE A 256 1.94 -1.89 -11.19
N GLU A 257 1.72 -0.82 -10.44
CA GLU A 257 0.40 -0.20 -10.26
C GLU A 257 -0.13 0.51 -11.52
N THR A 258 0.74 0.81 -12.49
CA THR A 258 0.36 1.60 -13.67
C THR A 258 0.69 0.95 -15.01
N GLY A 259 1.54 -0.07 -15.01
CA GLY A 259 2.04 -0.70 -16.24
C GLY A 259 3.12 0.09 -16.97
N TYR A 260 3.68 1.16 -16.37
CA TYR A 260 4.73 1.97 -16.97
C TYR A 260 6.08 1.73 -16.29
N TYR A 261 7.16 1.71 -17.08
CA TYR A 261 8.51 1.65 -16.55
C TYR A 261 8.88 2.90 -15.74
N PRO A 262 9.87 2.81 -14.81
CA PRO A 262 10.27 3.94 -13.96
C PRO A 262 10.65 5.22 -14.70
N HIS A 263 11.21 5.13 -15.90
CA HIS A 263 11.55 6.32 -16.70
C HIS A 263 10.31 7.06 -17.24
N HIS A 264 9.15 6.43 -17.29
CA HIS A 264 7.88 7.07 -17.62
C HIS A 264 7.15 7.60 -16.38
N THR A 265 7.20 6.87 -15.25
CA THR A 265 6.61 7.33 -14.00
C THR A 265 7.39 8.47 -13.36
N ASN A 266 8.69 8.58 -13.66
CA ASN A 266 9.66 9.49 -13.06
C ASN A 266 9.83 9.30 -11.53
N ILE A 267 9.47 8.14 -11.01
CA ILE A 267 9.65 7.81 -9.61
C ILE A 267 10.85 6.87 -9.50
N PHE A 268 11.99 7.42 -9.06
CA PHE A 268 13.25 6.71 -8.98
C PHE A 268 13.72 6.48 -7.56
N ASN A 269 13.45 7.43 -6.67
CA ASN A 269 13.90 7.35 -5.28
C ASN A 269 13.13 8.33 -4.40
N LEU A 270 13.30 8.20 -3.08
CA LEU A 270 12.65 9.04 -2.07
C LEU A 270 12.98 10.53 -2.15
N ARG A 271 14.09 10.90 -2.78
CA ARG A 271 14.56 12.30 -2.82
C ARG A 271 13.97 13.10 -3.96
N ALA A 272 13.45 12.43 -4.97
CA ALA A 272 13.05 13.07 -6.21
C ALA A 272 11.84 14.01 -6.07
N GLY A 273 11.00 13.84 -5.05
CA GLY A 273 9.79 14.66 -4.83
C GLY A 273 8.79 14.60 -6.00
N TYR A 274 8.92 13.61 -6.85
CA TYR A 274 8.03 13.39 -7.97
C TYR A 274 6.78 12.64 -7.52
N GLU A 275 5.67 13.04 -8.09
CA GLU A 275 4.39 12.38 -7.90
C GLU A 275 4.02 11.61 -9.16
N LEU A 276 3.32 10.52 -8.96
CA LEU A 276 2.80 9.75 -10.08
C LEU A 276 1.84 10.62 -10.93
N PRO A 277 2.11 10.81 -12.23
CA PRO A 277 1.27 11.63 -13.08
C PRO A 277 -0.19 11.17 -13.10
N LEU A 278 -1.14 12.10 -13.02
CA LEU A 278 -2.59 11.79 -13.03
C LEU A 278 -3.04 11.04 -14.30
N ARG A 279 -2.36 11.23 -15.42
CA ARG A 279 -2.61 10.49 -16.67
C ARG A 279 -2.28 8.99 -16.58
N MET A 280 -1.59 8.57 -15.53
CA MET A 280 -1.24 7.17 -15.25
C MET A 280 -2.14 6.65 -14.12
N PRO A 281 -3.32 6.13 -14.44
CA PRO A 281 -4.24 5.62 -13.42
C PRO A 281 -3.68 4.36 -12.77
N THR A 282 -3.85 4.27 -11.45
CA THR A 282 -3.46 3.09 -10.67
C THR A 282 -4.48 1.96 -10.83
N ILE A 283 -4.08 0.74 -10.46
CA ILE A 283 -5.01 -0.41 -10.38
C ILE A 283 -6.21 -0.04 -9.49
N ALA A 284 -5.96 0.54 -8.32
CA ALA A 284 -7.03 0.88 -7.38
C ALA A 284 -8.01 1.93 -7.95
N GLU A 285 -7.54 2.94 -8.70
CA GLU A 285 -8.42 3.88 -9.40
C GLU A 285 -9.29 3.17 -10.43
N ARG A 286 -8.73 2.26 -11.22
CA ARG A 286 -9.47 1.47 -12.20
C ARG A 286 -10.50 0.54 -11.55
N MET A 287 -10.15 -0.09 -10.44
CA MET A 287 -11.09 -0.93 -9.69
C MET A 287 -12.22 -0.10 -9.09
N LYS A 288 -11.93 1.10 -8.60
CA LYS A 288 -12.94 2.05 -8.13
C LYS A 288 -13.88 2.51 -9.25
N GLU A 289 -13.36 2.80 -10.45
CA GLU A 289 -14.17 3.12 -11.63
C GLU A 289 -15.14 1.98 -11.99
N LEU A 290 -14.74 0.72 -11.80
CA LEU A 290 -15.61 -0.44 -11.96
C LEU A 290 -16.66 -0.58 -10.83
N GLY A 291 -16.55 0.19 -9.75
CA GLY A 291 -17.49 0.20 -8.64
C GLY A 291 -17.16 -0.73 -7.49
N TYR A 292 -15.90 -1.14 -7.35
CA TYR A 292 -15.43 -1.87 -6.17
C TYR A 292 -15.28 -0.93 -4.95
N TYR A 293 -15.50 -1.46 -3.77
CA TYR A 293 -15.01 -0.85 -2.55
C TYR A 293 -13.52 -1.17 -2.41
N CYS A 294 -12.68 -0.13 -2.44
CA CYS A 294 -11.24 -0.29 -2.51
C CYS A 294 -10.60 -0.04 -1.14
N ALA A 295 -9.90 -1.04 -0.60
CA ALA A 295 -9.22 -0.90 0.68
C ALA A 295 -7.80 -1.48 0.62
N ALA A 296 -6.90 -0.91 1.44
CA ALA A 296 -5.51 -1.32 1.53
C ALA A 296 -5.14 -1.69 2.99
N PRO A 297 -5.38 -2.93 3.42
CA PRO A 297 -4.87 -3.44 4.69
C PRO A 297 -3.37 -3.77 4.58
N MET A 298 -2.53 -2.79 4.85
CA MET A 298 -1.07 -2.89 4.76
C MET A 298 -0.44 -3.12 6.14
N VAL A 299 0.67 -3.83 6.17
CA VAL A 299 1.48 -4.00 7.40
C VAL A 299 2.57 -2.95 7.56
N CYS A 300 2.60 -1.95 6.70
CA CYS A 300 3.53 -0.82 6.79
C CYS A 300 2.99 0.41 6.08
N ASP A 301 3.67 1.54 6.25
CA ASP A 301 3.34 2.82 5.63
C ASP A 301 3.98 3.03 4.24
N GLN A 302 4.81 2.12 3.76
CA GLN A 302 5.51 2.27 2.47
C GLN A 302 4.58 2.41 1.26
N GLY A 303 3.45 1.72 1.28
CA GLY A 303 2.47 1.80 0.20
C GLY A 303 1.77 3.15 0.05
N ILE A 304 2.02 4.09 0.97
CA ILE A 304 1.36 5.41 1.00
C ILE A 304 2.09 6.44 0.12
N SER A 305 3.32 6.18 -0.27
CA SER A 305 4.16 7.16 -0.96
C SER A 305 3.82 7.34 -2.45
N HIS A 306 4.14 8.52 -2.99
CA HIS A 306 4.12 8.82 -4.43
C HIS A 306 2.80 8.59 -5.17
N GLY A 307 1.69 8.95 -4.54
CA GLY A 307 0.36 8.84 -5.17
C GLY A 307 -0.24 7.43 -5.14
N MET A 308 0.37 6.47 -4.46
CA MET A 308 -0.15 5.09 -4.39
C MET A 308 -1.43 4.94 -3.55
N LEU A 309 -1.84 5.98 -2.84
CA LEU A 309 -3.15 6.04 -2.17
C LEU A 309 -4.33 6.31 -3.12
N ARG A 310 -4.05 6.67 -4.35
CA ARG A 310 -5.10 6.99 -5.32
C ARG A 310 -5.98 5.77 -5.57
N GLY A 311 -7.30 6.00 -5.53
CA GLY A 311 -8.31 4.97 -5.74
C GLY A 311 -8.80 4.24 -4.48
N PHE A 312 -8.04 4.25 -3.39
CA PHE A 312 -8.49 3.63 -2.14
C PHE A 312 -9.48 4.50 -1.36
N ASP A 313 -10.47 3.86 -0.76
CA ASP A 313 -11.43 4.47 0.16
C ASP A 313 -11.01 4.28 1.62
N ARG A 314 -10.30 3.18 1.92
CA ARG A 314 -9.82 2.86 3.27
C ARG A 314 -8.39 2.34 3.21
N VAL A 315 -7.56 2.82 4.13
CA VAL A 315 -6.18 2.34 4.31
C VAL A 315 -5.97 1.97 5.77
N ILE A 316 -5.57 0.73 5.99
CA ILE A 316 -5.15 0.24 7.31
C ILE A 316 -3.64 0.06 7.23
N ALA A 317 -2.91 0.87 7.98
CA ALA A 317 -1.45 0.85 7.96
C ALA A 317 -0.90 0.78 9.38
N THR A 318 0.20 0.06 9.50
CA THR A 318 0.93 -0.08 10.76
C THR A 318 2.32 0.51 10.64
N THR A 319 3.02 0.59 11.74
CA THR A 319 4.45 0.86 11.71
C THR A 319 5.21 -0.25 10.99
N TRP A 320 6.37 0.07 10.54
CA TRP A 320 7.24 -0.65 9.61
C TRP A 320 7.57 -2.12 9.95
N ILE A 321 7.30 -2.61 11.13
CA ILE A 321 7.80 -3.90 11.60
C ILE A 321 6.68 -4.77 12.15
N VAL A 322 5.52 -4.68 11.55
CA VAL A 322 4.43 -5.55 11.97
C VAL A 322 4.43 -6.80 11.12
N ARG A 323 4.36 -7.93 11.81
CA ARG A 323 4.34 -9.23 11.16
C ARG A 323 3.10 -9.40 10.30
N ASN A 324 3.26 -10.10 9.19
CA ASN A 324 2.23 -10.42 8.21
C ASN A 324 0.91 -10.94 8.82
N VAL A 325 0.96 -11.58 9.99
CA VAL A 325 -0.24 -12.10 10.66
C VAL A 325 -1.29 -11.02 10.93
N LEU A 326 -0.88 -9.78 11.23
CA LEU A 326 -1.81 -8.66 11.42
C LEU A 326 -2.42 -8.18 10.10
N GLY A 327 -1.65 -8.22 9.01
CA GLY A 327 -2.17 -7.94 7.68
C GLY A 327 -3.22 -8.96 7.26
N VAL A 328 -2.95 -10.24 7.45
CA VAL A 328 -3.92 -11.32 7.16
C VAL A 328 -5.18 -11.19 8.02
N ASP A 329 -5.04 -10.95 9.33
CA ASP A 329 -6.19 -10.70 10.20
C ASP A 329 -7.01 -9.50 9.73
N SER A 330 -6.35 -8.41 9.33
CA SER A 330 -7.02 -7.21 8.80
C SER A 330 -7.77 -7.50 7.50
N VAL A 331 -7.19 -8.28 6.58
CA VAL A 331 -7.86 -8.69 5.34
C VAL A 331 -9.10 -9.54 5.65
N ILE A 332 -8.97 -10.56 6.49
CA ILE A 332 -10.09 -11.46 6.83
C ILE A 332 -11.22 -10.68 7.51
N ARG A 333 -10.89 -9.80 8.47
CA ARG A 333 -11.89 -8.94 9.13
C ARG A 333 -12.58 -8.00 8.15
N HIS A 334 -11.83 -7.44 7.21
CA HIS A 334 -12.39 -6.55 6.20
C HIS A 334 -13.32 -7.30 5.24
N LEU A 335 -12.89 -8.46 4.73
CA LEU A 335 -13.73 -9.31 3.87
C LEU A 335 -15.04 -9.70 4.56
N ASN A 336 -14.99 -10.03 5.84
CA ASN A 336 -16.15 -10.41 6.63
C ASN A 336 -17.07 -9.23 6.97
N ALA A 337 -16.49 -8.04 7.18
CA ALA A 337 -17.29 -6.85 7.51
C ALA A 337 -18.04 -6.25 6.31
N PHE A 338 -17.54 -6.49 5.10
CA PHE A 338 -18.07 -5.93 3.85
C PHE A 338 -18.45 -7.04 2.85
N ASP A 339 -18.88 -8.19 3.34
CA ASP A 339 -19.23 -9.36 2.54
C ASP A 339 -20.42 -9.15 1.59
N GLU A 340 -21.22 -8.12 1.82
CA GLU A 340 -22.35 -7.72 0.98
C GLU A 340 -21.95 -6.79 -0.19
N THR A 341 -20.66 -6.47 -0.38
CA THR A 341 -20.20 -5.62 -1.49
C THR A 341 -19.03 -6.26 -2.24
N ASP A 342 -18.83 -5.86 -3.50
CA ASP A 342 -17.65 -6.28 -4.27
C ASP A 342 -16.42 -5.49 -3.82
N GLN A 343 -15.33 -6.18 -3.45
CA GLN A 343 -14.16 -5.61 -2.80
C GLN A 343 -12.91 -5.76 -3.65
N PHE A 344 -12.13 -4.68 -3.75
CA PHE A 344 -10.74 -4.72 -4.18
C PHE A 344 -9.84 -4.44 -2.98
N LEU A 345 -8.95 -5.37 -2.68
CA LEU A 345 -8.03 -5.27 -1.55
C LEU A 345 -6.56 -5.31 -2.02
N PHE A 346 -5.75 -4.47 -1.40
CA PHE A 346 -4.31 -4.48 -1.56
C PHE A 346 -3.66 -4.75 -0.21
N MET A 347 -2.99 -5.91 -0.10
CA MET A 347 -2.26 -6.32 1.09
C MET A 347 -0.76 -6.25 0.81
N LEU A 348 -0.04 -5.43 1.54
CA LEU A 348 1.41 -5.36 1.51
C LEU A 348 2.00 -6.04 2.74
N THR A 349 3.00 -6.90 2.56
CA THR A 349 3.76 -7.56 3.63
C THR A 349 5.26 -7.44 3.41
N LEU A 350 6.00 -7.22 4.50
CA LEU A 350 7.44 -7.00 4.54
C LEU A 350 8.22 -8.12 5.23
N ASP A 351 7.57 -9.20 5.67
CA ASP A 351 8.23 -10.23 6.47
C ASP A 351 9.47 -10.83 5.79
N VAL A 352 9.42 -10.97 4.47
CA VAL A 352 10.54 -11.55 3.67
C VAL A 352 11.64 -10.53 3.37
N HIS A 353 11.35 -9.24 3.48
CA HIS A 353 12.32 -8.19 3.19
C HIS A 353 13.56 -8.30 4.09
N PRO A 354 14.78 -8.40 3.53
CA PRO A 354 15.99 -8.52 4.32
C PRO A 354 16.37 -7.16 4.93
N TYR A 355 16.56 -7.17 6.23
CA TYR A 355 17.03 -5.99 6.96
C TYR A 355 18.43 -6.24 7.51
N ASN A 356 19.25 -5.18 7.57
CA ASN A 356 20.47 -5.22 8.34
C ASN A 356 20.17 -5.25 9.85
N ALA A 357 21.14 -5.67 10.64
CA ALA A 357 20.96 -5.93 12.07
C ALA A 357 20.63 -4.72 12.95
N GLN A 358 20.52 -3.50 12.40
CA GLN A 358 20.17 -2.32 13.18
C GLN A 358 18.67 -2.22 13.40
N GLY A 359 18.28 -2.42 14.65
CA GLY A 359 16.90 -2.27 15.09
C GLY A 359 16.02 -3.50 14.86
N PHE A 360 16.48 -4.50 14.12
CA PHE A 360 15.76 -5.75 13.89
C PHE A 360 16.44 -6.90 14.58
N LYS A 361 15.68 -7.62 15.34
CA LYS A 361 16.12 -8.88 15.93
C LYS A 361 15.89 -10.00 14.93
N PHE A 362 16.92 -10.81 14.68
CA PHE A 362 16.74 -12.05 13.95
C PHE A 362 15.72 -12.96 14.64
N ASP A 363 15.02 -13.76 13.86
CA ASP A 363 14.09 -14.73 14.40
C ASP A 363 14.80 -15.69 15.37
N THR A 364 14.18 -15.97 16.51
CA THR A 364 14.78 -16.80 17.54
C THR A 364 15.14 -18.20 16.99
N ALA A 365 14.33 -18.76 16.08
CA ALA A 365 14.63 -20.04 15.47
C ALA A 365 15.91 -19.97 14.63
N VAL A 366 16.15 -18.88 13.92
CA VAL A 366 17.41 -18.68 13.18
C VAL A 366 18.59 -18.61 14.14
N GLU A 367 18.45 -17.82 15.21
CA GLU A 367 19.53 -17.68 16.19
C GLU A 367 19.88 -18.97 16.93
N THR A 368 18.89 -19.80 17.24
CA THR A 368 19.11 -21.05 17.96
C THR A 368 19.62 -22.19 17.10
N HIS A 369 19.33 -22.18 15.80
CA HIS A 369 19.71 -23.26 14.90
C HIS A 369 21.07 -23.03 14.21
N LEU A 370 21.56 -21.80 14.16
CA LEU A 370 22.86 -21.51 13.56
C LEU A 370 23.99 -21.62 14.60
N PRO A 371 25.08 -22.32 14.30
CA PRO A 371 26.27 -22.32 15.13
C PRO A 371 26.88 -20.91 15.21
N LEU A 372 27.58 -20.62 16.30
CA LEU A 372 28.15 -19.29 16.55
C LEU A 372 29.03 -18.78 15.40
N SER A 373 29.80 -19.66 14.76
CA SER A 373 30.66 -19.32 13.62
C SER A 373 29.90 -18.76 12.41
N GLN A 374 28.63 -19.13 12.26
CA GLN A 374 27.75 -18.65 11.18
C GLN A 374 26.90 -17.44 11.59
N ARG A 375 26.95 -17.09 12.89
CA ARG A 375 26.26 -15.89 13.42
C ARG A 375 27.16 -14.68 13.54
N ILE A 376 28.48 -14.85 13.44
CA ILE A 376 29.44 -13.74 13.46
C ILE A 376 29.42 -13.08 12.08
N PHE A 377 29.04 -11.84 12.05
CA PHE A 377 29.01 -11.03 10.83
C PHE A 377 29.56 -9.62 11.10
N PRO A 378 30.18 -9.00 10.10
CA PRO A 378 30.62 -7.62 10.20
C PRO A 378 29.43 -6.69 10.47
N ASN A 379 29.71 -5.55 11.09
CA ASN A 379 28.69 -4.54 11.32
C ASN A 379 28.26 -3.90 10.00
N HIS A 380 27.10 -4.30 9.51
CA HIS A 380 26.46 -3.78 8.30
C HIS A 380 25.38 -2.73 8.60
N ALA A 381 25.41 -2.16 9.77
CA ALA A 381 24.39 -1.26 10.29
C ALA A 381 23.94 -0.13 9.34
N LYS A 382 24.81 0.30 8.43
CA LYS A 382 24.53 1.34 7.43
C LYS A 382 24.41 0.78 6.01
N THR A 383 24.48 -0.54 5.84
CA THR A 383 24.39 -1.14 4.54
C THR A 383 22.92 -1.30 4.14
N PRO A 384 22.47 -0.70 3.04
CA PRO A 384 21.10 -0.89 2.55
C PRO A 384 20.80 -2.37 2.23
N SER A 385 19.53 -2.76 2.32
CA SER A 385 19.07 -4.13 2.03
C SER A 385 19.51 -4.63 0.66
N VAL A 386 19.48 -3.78 -0.35
CA VAL A 386 19.91 -4.08 -1.73
C VAL A 386 21.41 -4.34 -1.89
N ARG A 387 22.19 -4.12 -0.85
CA ARG A 387 23.65 -4.34 -0.83
C ARG A 387 24.11 -5.28 0.28
N LEU A 388 23.18 -5.98 0.92
CA LEU A 388 23.54 -6.95 1.95
C LEU A 388 24.38 -8.07 1.34
N PRO A 389 25.47 -8.48 2.02
CA PRO A 389 26.33 -9.56 1.54
C PRO A 389 25.65 -10.92 1.68
N ASP A 390 26.16 -11.88 0.93
CA ASP A 390 25.79 -13.27 1.05
C ASP A 390 26.38 -13.90 2.33
N LEU A 391 25.60 -13.87 3.41
CA LEU A 391 25.96 -14.43 4.72
C LEU A 391 24.90 -15.42 5.19
N GLN A 392 25.35 -16.51 5.80
CA GLN A 392 24.48 -17.58 6.30
C GLN A 392 23.36 -17.07 7.20
N ILE A 393 23.63 -16.09 8.05
CA ILE A 393 22.62 -15.51 8.94
C ILE A 393 21.49 -14.81 8.16
N TYR A 394 21.84 -14.07 7.08
CA TYR A 394 20.83 -13.42 6.25
C TYR A 394 20.04 -14.42 5.41
N GLN A 395 20.71 -15.43 4.87
CA GLN A 395 20.05 -16.52 4.14
C GLN A 395 19.06 -17.27 5.03
N ALA A 396 19.49 -17.67 6.24
CA ALA A 396 18.64 -18.39 7.19
C ALA A 396 17.45 -17.54 7.63
N GLN A 397 17.65 -16.25 7.86
CA GLN A 397 16.57 -15.32 8.20
C GLN A 397 15.56 -15.22 7.05
N TYR A 398 16.03 -15.04 5.82
CA TYR A 398 15.16 -14.94 4.64
C TYR A 398 14.30 -16.20 4.47
N LEU A 399 14.91 -17.38 4.55
CA LEU A 399 14.20 -18.67 4.44
C LEU A 399 13.20 -18.88 5.57
N GLU A 400 13.53 -18.50 6.81
CA GLU A 400 12.58 -18.59 7.92
C GLU A 400 11.40 -17.61 7.71
N GLN A 401 11.65 -16.39 7.25
CA GLN A 401 10.58 -15.44 6.97
C GLN A 401 9.68 -15.91 5.82
N MET A 402 10.22 -16.53 4.78
CA MET A 402 9.41 -17.20 3.75
C MET A 402 8.46 -18.22 4.38
N ARG A 403 8.96 -19.07 5.29
CA ARG A 403 8.15 -20.09 5.97
C ARG A 403 7.07 -19.47 6.85
N GLN A 404 7.37 -18.38 7.54
CA GLN A 404 6.39 -17.66 8.37
C GLN A 404 5.30 -16.99 7.49
N THR A 405 5.71 -16.37 6.38
CA THR A 405 4.78 -15.78 5.41
C THR A 405 3.86 -16.83 4.81
N ASP A 406 4.38 -17.99 4.42
CA ASP A 406 3.57 -19.10 3.92
C ASP A 406 2.52 -19.58 4.92
N ARG A 407 2.93 -19.78 6.19
CA ARG A 407 2.00 -20.20 7.24
C ARG A 407 0.88 -19.19 7.45
N THR A 408 1.22 -17.92 7.44
CA THR A 408 0.27 -16.85 7.67
C THR A 408 -0.68 -16.69 6.49
N LEU A 409 -0.18 -16.70 5.26
CA LEU A 409 -1.02 -16.68 4.06
C LEU A 409 -1.88 -17.93 3.93
N GLY A 410 -1.42 -19.07 4.47
CA GLY A 410 -2.22 -20.29 4.55
C GLY A 410 -3.55 -20.10 5.29
N LEU A 411 -3.59 -19.24 6.32
CA LEU A 411 -4.84 -18.89 7.02
C LEU A 411 -5.79 -18.12 6.11
N LEU A 412 -5.26 -17.17 5.34
CA LEU A 412 -6.05 -16.38 4.38
C LEU A 412 -6.60 -17.27 3.25
N PHE A 413 -5.77 -18.16 2.72
CA PHE A 413 -6.20 -19.09 1.66
C PHE A 413 -7.27 -20.06 2.14
N ALA A 414 -7.16 -20.57 3.37
CA ALA A 414 -8.21 -21.39 3.97
C ALA A 414 -9.53 -20.60 4.09
N TYR A 415 -9.48 -19.38 4.59
CA TYR A 415 -10.66 -18.51 4.68
C TYR A 415 -11.31 -18.27 3.31
N LEU A 416 -10.51 -17.99 2.26
CA LEU A 416 -11.02 -17.79 0.91
C LEU A 416 -11.68 -19.05 0.36
N GLU A 417 -11.06 -20.23 0.51
CA GLU A 417 -11.60 -21.51 0.06
C GLU A 417 -12.88 -21.94 0.81
N GLU A 418 -13.05 -21.50 2.06
CA GLU A 418 -14.22 -21.78 2.88
C GLU A 418 -15.42 -20.85 2.55
N ASN A 419 -15.16 -19.62 2.14
CA ASN A 419 -16.20 -18.59 2.03
C ASN A 419 -16.56 -18.20 0.59
N TYR A 420 -15.71 -18.53 -0.40
CA TYR A 420 -15.91 -18.14 -1.79
C TYR A 420 -15.66 -19.30 -2.75
N ARG A 421 -16.39 -19.33 -3.85
CA ARG A 421 -16.10 -20.21 -4.98
C ARG A 421 -14.96 -19.64 -5.82
N ASP A 422 -14.26 -20.50 -6.58
CA ASP A 422 -13.13 -20.07 -7.44
C ASP A 422 -13.54 -19.05 -8.53
N ASP A 423 -14.82 -19.02 -8.91
CA ASP A 423 -15.36 -18.05 -9.88
C ASP A 423 -15.80 -16.70 -9.24
N GLU A 424 -15.74 -16.57 -7.92
CA GLU A 424 -16.14 -15.38 -7.18
C GLU A 424 -14.97 -14.49 -6.79
N TYR A 425 -13.72 -14.99 -6.87
CA TYR A 425 -12.53 -14.21 -6.54
C TYR A 425 -11.48 -14.19 -7.64
N LEU A 426 -10.56 -13.27 -7.53
CA LEU A 426 -9.28 -13.20 -8.23
C LEU A 426 -8.20 -12.85 -7.22
N ILE A 427 -7.28 -13.78 -6.99
CA ILE A 427 -6.14 -13.59 -6.09
C ILE A 427 -4.88 -13.47 -6.93
N ASN A 428 -4.15 -12.39 -6.72
CA ASN A 428 -2.92 -12.04 -7.41
C ASN A 428 -1.82 -11.86 -6.37
N LEU A 429 -0.91 -12.83 -6.25
CA LEU A 429 0.27 -12.76 -5.38
C LEU A 429 1.48 -12.39 -6.23
N TYR A 430 2.18 -11.34 -5.81
CA TYR A 430 3.37 -10.89 -6.51
C TYR A 430 4.38 -10.27 -5.55
N SER A 431 5.64 -10.18 -6.01
CA SER A 431 6.66 -9.34 -5.40
C SER A 431 7.10 -8.25 -6.36
N ASP A 432 7.64 -7.21 -5.81
CA ASP A 432 8.18 -6.07 -6.55
C ASP A 432 9.58 -6.31 -7.11
N HIS A 433 10.44 -6.97 -6.35
CA HIS A 433 11.80 -7.36 -6.72
C HIS A 433 12.27 -8.58 -5.94
N GLY A 434 13.51 -8.97 -6.13
CA GLY A 434 14.15 -10.06 -5.41
C GLY A 434 15.21 -9.59 -4.40
N THR A 435 16.17 -10.45 -4.11
CA THR A 435 17.22 -10.19 -3.10
C THR A 435 18.60 -10.59 -3.58
N PRO A 436 19.62 -9.79 -3.28
CA PRO A 436 21.02 -10.12 -3.61
C PRO A 436 21.72 -11.03 -2.58
N ILE A 437 21.08 -11.35 -1.45
CA ILE A 437 21.75 -12.06 -0.34
C ILE A 437 22.16 -13.50 -0.66
N PHE A 438 21.69 -14.08 -1.77
CA PHE A 438 22.08 -15.39 -2.28
C PHE A 438 23.02 -15.30 -3.48
N ASP A 439 23.53 -14.12 -3.79
CA ASP A 439 24.44 -13.92 -4.90
C ASP A 439 25.89 -14.07 -4.45
N HIS A 440 26.43 -15.28 -4.65
CA HIS A 440 27.79 -15.66 -4.23
C HIS A 440 28.89 -14.95 -5.03
N ALA A 441 28.58 -14.35 -6.16
CA ALA A 441 29.57 -13.79 -7.07
C ALA A 441 30.09 -12.40 -6.67
N ALA A 442 29.42 -11.72 -5.72
CA ALA A 442 29.72 -10.34 -5.40
C ALA A 442 30.35 -10.20 -4.02
N THR A 443 31.67 -10.19 -3.95
CA THR A 443 32.42 -9.78 -2.75
C THR A 443 32.39 -8.26 -2.53
N ASP A 444 32.32 -7.49 -3.61
CA ASP A 444 32.14 -6.03 -3.59
C ASP A 444 30.95 -5.69 -4.49
N LYS A 445 29.77 -5.55 -3.89
CA LYS A 445 28.53 -5.25 -4.64
C LYS A 445 28.54 -3.80 -5.13
N ILE A 446 29.25 -3.56 -6.22
CA ILE A 446 29.21 -2.32 -6.97
C ILE A 446 27.92 -2.28 -7.80
N ASP A 447 27.56 -3.43 -8.40
CA ASP A 447 26.32 -3.60 -9.14
C ASP A 447 25.28 -4.31 -8.27
N VAL A 448 24.14 -3.66 -8.09
CA VAL A 448 23.01 -4.21 -7.32
C VAL A 448 22.02 -4.97 -8.19
N ILE A 449 22.13 -4.85 -9.53
CA ILE A 449 21.30 -5.61 -10.46
C ILE A 449 21.93 -6.97 -10.71
N SER A 450 21.20 -8.00 -10.32
CA SER A 450 21.45 -9.39 -10.69
C SER A 450 20.13 -10.07 -11.01
N GLU A 451 20.15 -11.24 -11.63
CA GLU A 451 18.92 -11.99 -11.86
C GLU A 451 18.20 -12.31 -10.56
N ARG A 452 18.91 -12.55 -9.45
CA ARG A 452 18.29 -12.79 -8.14
C ARG A 452 17.67 -11.54 -7.52
N SER A 453 18.30 -10.38 -7.69
CA SER A 453 17.77 -9.12 -7.17
C SER A 453 16.59 -8.59 -7.99
N THR A 454 16.45 -8.99 -9.24
CA THR A 454 15.34 -8.57 -10.12
C THR A 454 14.30 -9.67 -10.36
N SER A 455 14.59 -10.94 -10.04
CA SER A 455 13.60 -12.01 -10.12
C SER A 455 12.49 -11.77 -9.10
N ALA A 456 11.27 -11.61 -9.59
CA ALA A 456 10.07 -11.41 -8.79
C ALA A 456 9.18 -12.66 -8.82
N THR A 457 8.34 -12.81 -7.81
CA THR A 457 7.31 -13.85 -7.78
C THR A 457 6.03 -13.32 -8.42
N TRP A 458 5.35 -14.16 -9.19
CA TRP A 458 4.00 -13.86 -9.66
C TRP A 458 3.17 -15.12 -9.79
N MET A 459 2.03 -15.14 -9.11
CA MET A 459 1.08 -16.25 -9.09
C MET A 459 -0.35 -15.71 -9.06
N MET A 460 -1.25 -16.36 -9.78
CA MET A 460 -2.66 -15.96 -9.86
C MET A 460 -3.57 -17.16 -9.69
N ARG A 461 -4.74 -16.97 -9.07
CA ARG A 461 -5.81 -17.96 -8.99
C ARG A 461 -7.17 -17.29 -8.95
N GLY A 462 -8.15 -17.92 -9.57
CA GLY A 462 -9.57 -17.53 -9.52
C GLY A 462 -10.16 -17.26 -10.89
N ALA A 463 -11.23 -16.49 -10.91
CA ALA A 463 -12.07 -16.29 -12.11
C ALA A 463 -11.28 -15.76 -13.32
N GLY A 464 -11.26 -16.56 -14.39
CA GLY A 464 -10.60 -16.23 -15.65
C GLY A 464 -9.10 -16.59 -15.70
N VAL A 465 -8.55 -17.14 -14.61
CA VAL A 465 -7.15 -17.60 -14.57
C VAL A 465 -7.08 -19.08 -14.97
N PRO A 466 -6.22 -19.47 -15.94
CA PRO A 466 -6.00 -20.87 -16.30
C PRO A 466 -5.50 -21.69 -15.11
N GLU A 467 -6.14 -22.84 -14.86
CA GLU A 467 -5.79 -23.72 -13.76
C GLU A 467 -4.59 -24.61 -14.09
N GLY A 468 -3.78 -24.93 -13.06
CA GLY A 468 -2.68 -25.87 -13.15
C GLY A 468 -1.59 -25.50 -14.16
N THR A 469 -1.43 -24.20 -14.43
CA THR A 469 -0.58 -23.71 -15.52
C THR A 469 0.71 -23.12 -14.97
N VAL A 470 1.84 -23.48 -15.56
CA VAL A 470 3.14 -22.82 -15.34
C VAL A 470 3.54 -22.13 -16.64
N VAL A 471 3.74 -20.81 -16.54
CA VAL A 471 4.17 -19.96 -17.66
C VAL A 471 5.68 -19.81 -17.64
N HIS A 472 6.34 -20.27 -18.69
CA HIS A 472 7.81 -20.18 -18.84
C HIS A 472 8.25 -19.01 -19.71
N ASP A 473 7.31 -18.27 -20.31
CA ASP A 473 7.62 -17.06 -21.06
C ASP A 473 8.15 -15.97 -20.13
N LEU A 474 9.00 -15.10 -20.67
CA LEU A 474 9.45 -13.91 -19.94
C LEU A 474 8.28 -12.99 -19.67
N THR A 475 8.16 -12.55 -18.41
CA THR A 475 7.21 -11.55 -17.98
C THR A 475 7.92 -10.47 -17.13
N SER A 476 7.38 -9.29 -17.13
CA SER A 476 7.86 -8.15 -16.33
C SER A 476 6.78 -7.71 -15.34
N THR A 477 7.18 -7.15 -14.22
CA THR A 477 6.24 -6.67 -13.21
C THR A 477 5.24 -5.63 -13.74
N VAL A 478 5.57 -4.90 -14.81
CA VAL A 478 4.62 -4.02 -15.52
C VAL A 478 3.46 -4.76 -16.21
N ASP A 479 3.60 -6.08 -16.45
CA ASP A 479 2.58 -6.89 -17.12
C ASP A 479 1.39 -7.22 -16.20
N ILE A 480 1.55 -7.00 -14.89
CA ILE A 480 0.49 -7.21 -13.90
C ILE A 480 -0.70 -6.28 -14.19
N TYR A 481 -0.43 -5.00 -14.49
CA TYR A 481 -1.48 -4.01 -14.76
C TYR A 481 -2.40 -4.40 -15.95
N PRO A 482 -1.90 -4.65 -17.17
CA PRO A 482 -2.74 -5.04 -18.28
C PRO A 482 -3.40 -6.42 -18.08
N THR A 483 -2.78 -7.32 -17.31
CA THR A 483 -3.39 -8.61 -16.98
C THR A 483 -4.60 -8.44 -16.07
N LEU A 484 -4.52 -7.60 -15.05
CA LEU A 484 -5.68 -7.26 -14.22
C LEU A 484 -6.73 -6.50 -15.04
N GLY A 485 -6.32 -5.62 -15.97
CA GLY A 485 -7.24 -4.98 -16.91
C GLY A 485 -8.05 -5.98 -17.73
N HIS A 486 -7.37 -6.97 -18.29
CA HIS A 486 -8.01 -8.06 -19.05
C HIS A 486 -8.98 -8.88 -18.17
N LEU A 487 -8.53 -9.29 -16.98
CA LEU A 487 -9.32 -10.16 -16.11
C LEU A 487 -10.48 -9.45 -15.40
N CYS A 488 -10.34 -8.18 -15.07
CA CYS A 488 -11.36 -7.38 -14.37
C CYS A 488 -12.22 -6.52 -15.29
N GLY A 489 -11.75 -6.26 -16.52
CA GLY A 489 -12.50 -5.52 -17.53
C GLY A 489 -12.32 -4.00 -17.46
N PHE A 490 -11.27 -3.49 -16.85
CA PHE A 490 -10.97 -2.07 -16.93
C PHE A 490 -10.14 -1.71 -18.17
N PRO A 491 -10.28 -0.49 -18.70
CA PRO A 491 -9.53 -0.06 -19.88
C PRO A 491 -8.05 0.13 -19.54
N VAL A 492 -7.20 -0.35 -20.44
CA VAL A 492 -5.75 -0.20 -20.39
C VAL A 492 -5.34 0.82 -21.43
N ASN A 493 -4.47 1.77 -21.07
CA ASN A 493 -3.96 2.77 -22.00
C ASN A 493 -3.08 2.12 -23.07
N ASP A 494 -3.14 2.62 -24.31
CA ASP A 494 -2.38 2.06 -25.43
C ASP A 494 -0.85 2.32 -25.33
N ASP A 495 -0.43 3.28 -24.52
CA ASP A 495 0.95 3.74 -24.37
C ASP A 495 1.70 3.13 -23.18
N ILE A 496 1.12 2.12 -22.52
CA ILE A 496 1.81 1.42 -21.41
C ILE A 496 2.95 0.53 -21.91
N ASP A 497 3.92 0.29 -21.03
CA ASP A 497 5.02 -0.64 -21.29
C ASP A 497 4.65 -2.11 -21.00
N GLY A 498 3.65 -2.31 -20.16
CA GLY A 498 3.11 -3.61 -19.80
C GLY A 498 2.44 -4.31 -20.99
N ARG A 499 2.57 -5.64 -21.04
CA ARG A 499 1.95 -6.48 -22.08
C ARG A 499 1.11 -7.56 -21.45
N LEU A 500 0.03 -7.90 -22.11
CA LEU A 500 -0.75 -9.09 -21.71
C LEU A 500 0.07 -10.35 -22.01
N PRO A 501 0.32 -11.24 -21.03
CA PRO A 501 1.02 -12.50 -21.26
C PRO A 501 0.28 -13.41 -22.26
N ALA A 502 1.06 -14.26 -22.96
CA ALA A 502 0.50 -15.16 -23.98
C ALA A 502 -0.59 -16.11 -23.42
N VAL A 503 -0.47 -16.54 -22.19
CA VAL A 503 -1.45 -17.39 -21.50
C VAL A 503 -2.84 -16.77 -21.43
N PHE A 504 -2.94 -15.44 -21.51
CA PHE A 504 -4.20 -14.68 -21.56
C PHE A 504 -4.52 -14.14 -22.97
N GLY A 505 -3.83 -14.64 -24.01
CA GLY A 505 -4.06 -14.24 -25.39
C GLY A 505 -3.20 -13.08 -25.88
N GLY A 506 -2.24 -12.61 -25.10
CA GLY A 506 -1.25 -11.61 -25.51
C GLY A 506 -0.07 -12.21 -26.28
N THR A 507 1.03 -11.49 -26.31
CA THR A 507 2.27 -11.92 -27.01
C THR A 507 3.43 -12.08 -26.03
N PRO A 508 4.26 -13.14 -26.16
CA PRO A 508 5.45 -13.31 -25.35
C PRO A 508 6.40 -12.11 -25.48
N ARG A 509 7.21 -11.90 -24.44
CA ARG A 509 8.31 -10.94 -24.47
C ARG A 509 9.59 -11.62 -24.93
N ASP A 510 10.36 -10.93 -25.78
CA ASP A 510 11.72 -11.36 -26.14
C ASP A 510 12.75 -10.90 -25.10
N ALA A 511 12.44 -9.86 -24.34
CA ALA A 511 13.30 -9.27 -23.32
C ALA A 511 12.50 -8.59 -22.21
N VAL A 512 13.10 -8.51 -21.04
CA VAL A 512 12.67 -7.69 -19.90
C VAL A 512 13.74 -6.66 -19.57
N TYR A 513 13.34 -5.52 -19.03
CA TYR A 513 14.24 -4.42 -18.71
C TYR A 513 14.21 -4.14 -17.22
N SER A 514 15.40 -4.12 -16.63
CA SER A 514 15.60 -3.72 -15.23
C SER A 514 16.67 -2.65 -15.18
N ALA A 515 16.49 -1.65 -14.35
CA ALA A 515 17.45 -0.57 -14.19
C ALA A 515 17.79 -0.36 -12.72
N SER A 516 19.06 -0.15 -12.41
CA SER A 516 19.45 0.24 -11.05
C SER A 516 19.01 1.65 -10.76
N GLN A 517 18.14 1.77 -9.78
CA GLN A 517 17.53 3.03 -9.38
C GLN A 517 17.93 3.45 -7.96
N TYR A 518 18.67 2.61 -7.25
CA TYR A 518 18.98 2.84 -5.84
C TYR A 518 19.75 4.16 -5.62
N PRO A 519 19.36 5.00 -4.63
CA PRO A 519 19.98 6.29 -4.37
C PRO A 519 21.49 6.19 -4.12
N GLY A 520 22.26 7.09 -4.74
CA GLY A 520 23.71 7.17 -4.59
C GLY A 520 24.51 6.39 -5.61
N GLN A 521 23.85 5.73 -6.57
CA GLN A 521 24.52 5.26 -7.75
C GLN A 521 24.59 6.37 -8.81
N THR A 522 25.78 6.63 -9.31
CA THR A 522 25.98 7.47 -10.48
C THR A 522 25.66 6.66 -11.72
N TYR A 523 24.62 7.03 -12.42
CA TYR A 523 24.38 6.52 -13.76
C TYR A 523 25.54 7.01 -14.67
N LYS A 524 26.27 6.09 -15.24
CA LYS A 524 27.19 6.39 -16.33
C LYS A 524 26.55 6.06 -17.65
#